data_a997fdc9a13a85e5c3383b4198b46b89
#
_entry.id   a997fdc9a13a85e5c3383b4198b46b89
#
_cell.length_a   1.000
_cell.length_b   1.000
_cell.length_c   1.000
_cell.angle_alpha   90.00
_cell.angle_beta   90.00
_cell.angle_gamma   90.00
#
_symmetry.space_group_name_H-M   'P 1'
#
loop_
_entity.id
_entity.type
_entity.pdbx_description
1 polymer ?
#
loop_
_entity_poly.entity_id
_entity_poly.type
_entity_poly.pdbx_seq_one_letter_code
_entity_poly.pdbx_strand_id
1 'polypeptide(L)'
;LPGRSAPLAGLAPGGAEPSLRRRRTGMYLLLFLASVSSVAKLLPVWLLTAAVVVCVLAADRRVLRRVDWSLLLTFAAFFVFIGNMGRVPAFRSLLEQAISGHELVTAVCASQVISNVPAALLLSGFTSEWDALIVGTNLGGLGTLIASMASLISYKFFVREHPQKRGAYVLFFTGANLLFLAVLLPAALLLG
;
A
#
# COMPACT_ATOMS: atom_id res chain seq x y z
N LEU A 1 23.77 -13.18 -35.40
CA LEU A 1 24.11 -14.38 -34.62
C LEU A 1 22.83 -14.90 -33.94
N PRO A 2 22.41 -16.14 -34.11
CA PRO A 2 21.13 -16.63 -33.60
C PRO A 2 21.24 -16.89 -32.09
N GLY A 3 20.44 -16.13 -31.30
CA GLY A 3 20.28 -16.35 -29.89
C GLY A 3 19.55 -17.65 -29.63
N ARG A 4 20.24 -18.63 -29.06
CA ARG A 4 19.67 -19.87 -28.51
C ARG A 4 18.70 -19.50 -27.40
N SER A 5 17.42 -19.70 -27.63
CA SER A 5 16.40 -19.86 -26.60
C SER A 5 16.70 -21.15 -25.83
N ALA A 6 17.35 -21.01 -24.68
CA ALA A 6 17.44 -22.12 -23.74
C ALA A 6 16.01 -22.46 -23.27
N PRO A 7 15.57 -23.73 -23.33
CA PRO A 7 14.27 -24.11 -22.80
C PRO A 7 14.28 -23.89 -21.29
N LEU A 8 13.20 -23.31 -20.76
CA LEU A 8 12.92 -23.16 -19.33
C LEU A 8 12.66 -24.56 -18.67
N ALA A 9 13.62 -25.46 -18.80
CA ALA A 9 13.62 -26.76 -18.13
C ALA A 9 14.18 -26.61 -16.72
N GLY A 10 13.40 -26.08 -15.79
CA GLY A 10 13.83 -25.91 -14.40
C GLY A 10 12.75 -25.45 -13.45
N LEU A 11 11.57 -25.12 -13.94
CA LEU A 11 10.39 -24.82 -13.12
C LEU A 11 9.45 -26.04 -13.06
N ALA A 12 9.99 -27.19 -12.66
CA ALA A 12 9.13 -28.23 -12.13
C ALA A 12 8.57 -27.69 -10.81
N PRO A 13 7.25 -27.48 -10.65
CA PRO A 13 6.68 -27.14 -9.36
C PRO A 13 6.96 -28.32 -8.44
N GLY A 14 7.79 -28.10 -7.40
CA GLY A 14 8.09 -29.10 -6.40
C GLY A 14 6.81 -29.81 -5.95
N GLY A 15 6.80 -31.13 -6.06
CA GLY A 15 5.65 -32.00 -5.98
C GLY A 15 4.90 -31.95 -4.66
N ALA A 16 4.00 -30.97 -4.53
CA ALA A 16 2.87 -31.06 -3.62
C ALA A 16 1.72 -31.66 -4.41
N GLU A 17 1.10 -32.73 -3.88
CA GLU A 17 -0.03 -33.35 -4.52
C GLU A 17 -1.09 -32.34 -4.96
N PRO A 18 -1.68 -32.49 -6.17
CA PRO A 18 -2.67 -31.56 -6.71
C PRO A 18 -3.85 -31.31 -5.77
N SER A 19 -4.21 -32.30 -4.96
CA SER A 19 -5.27 -32.23 -3.96
C SER A 19 -4.95 -31.25 -2.82
N LEU A 20 -3.72 -31.27 -2.30
CA LEU A 20 -3.27 -30.35 -1.24
C LEU A 20 -3.19 -28.91 -1.74
N ARG A 21 -2.76 -28.71 -2.97
CA ARG A 21 -2.73 -27.42 -3.62
C ARG A 21 -4.14 -26.84 -3.78
N ARG A 22 -5.10 -27.65 -4.22
CA ARG A 22 -6.51 -27.26 -4.41
C ARG A 22 -7.18 -26.90 -3.08
N ARG A 23 -6.93 -27.67 -2.01
CA ARG A 23 -7.45 -27.40 -0.66
C ARG A 23 -6.92 -26.08 -0.09
N ARG A 24 -5.62 -25.80 -0.23
CA ARG A 24 -5.03 -24.53 0.21
C ARG A 24 -5.58 -23.35 -0.58
N THR A 25 -5.71 -23.48 -1.90
CA THR A 25 -6.31 -22.43 -2.74
C THR A 25 -7.75 -22.15 -2.32
N GLY A 26 -8.56 -23.17 -2.07
CA GLY A 26 -9.92 -22.98 -1.57
C GLY A 26 -9.99 -22.28 -0.22
N MET A 27 -9.10 -22.65 0.72
CA MET A 27 -8.99 -21.98 2.01
C MET A 27 -8.64 -20.49 1.86
N TYR A 28 -7.64 -20.15 1.04
CA TYR A 28 -7.26 -18.74 0.83
C TYR A 28 -8.36 -17.95 0.12
N LEU A 29 -9.10 -18.58 -0.79
CA LEU A 29 -10.25 -17.96 -1.44
C LEU A 29 -11.37 -17.65 -0.43
N LEU A 30 -11.67 -18.57 0.47
CA LEU A 30 -12.65 -18.34 1.54
C LEU A 30 -12.21 -17.21 2.48
N LEU A 31 -10.93 -17.18 2.89
CA LEU A 31 -10.39 -16.12 3.70
C LEU A 31 -10.43 -14.75 2.99
N PHE A 32 -10.20 -14.75 1.68
CA PHE A 32 -10.33 -13.54 0.85
C PHE A 32 -11.78 -13.04 0.84
N LEU A 33 -12.75 -13.92 0.59
CA LEU A 33 -14.17 -13.56 0.60
C LEU A 33 -14.63 -13.08 1.97
N ALA A 34 -14.15 -13.72 3.06
CA ALA A 34 -14.39 -13.27 4.42
C ALA A 34 -13.77 -11.87 4.67
N SER A 35 -12.61 -11.57 4.11
CA SER A 35 -11.97 -10.25 4.21
C SER A 35 -12.80 -9.18 3.48
N VAL A 36 -13.31 -9.48 2.29
CA VAL A 36 -14.22 -8.59 1.56
C VAL A 36 -15.51 -8.35 2.35
N SER A 37 -16.08 -9.39 2.95
CA SER A 37 -17.27 -9.26 3.81
C SER A 37 -17.01 -8.39 5.04
N SER A 38 -15.80 -8.42 5.61
CA SER A 38 -15.42 -7.56 6.73
C SER A 38 -15.29 -6.09 6.31
N VAL A 39 -14.78 -5.82 5.11
CA VAL A 39 -14.75 -4.46 4.53
C VAL A 39 -16.18 -3.93 4.34
N ALA A 40 -17.11 -4.79 3.92
CA ALA A 40 -18.55 -4.48 3.83
C ALA A 40 -19.26 -4.38 5.22
N LYS A 41 -18.50 -4.41 6.34
CA LYS A 41 -18.98 -4.35 7.72
C LYS A 41 -19.94 -5.51 8.12
N LEU A 42 -19.96 -6.61 7.35
CA LEU A 42 -20.77 -7.79 7.66
C LEU A 42 -20.10 -8.69 8.71
N LEU A 43 -18.77 -8.63 8.83
CA LEU A 43 -17.98 -9.40 9.80
C LEU A 43 -17.10 -8.46 10.62
N PRO A 44 -17.03 -8.63 11.95
CA PRO A 44 -16.14 -7.83 12.78
C PRO A 44 -14.67 -8.20 12.52
N VAL A 45 -13.81 -7.18 12.43
CA VAL A 45 -12.39 -7.31 12.07
C VAL A 45 -11.63 -8.26 13.01
N TRP A 46 -11.93 -8.23 14.30
CA TRP A 46 -11.28 -9.10 15.30
C TRP A 46 -11.56 -10.59 15.05
N LEU A 47 -12.78 -10.93 14.63
CA LEU A 47 -13.16 -12.32 14.31
C LEU A 47 -12.46 -12.79 13.03
N LEU A 48 -12.42 -11.93 12.01
CA LEU A 48 -11.67 -12.19 10.78
C LEU A 48 -10.19 -12.41 11.07
N THR A 49 -9.58 -11.54 11.87
CA THR A 49 -8.16 -11.64 12.23
C THR A 49 -7.87 -12.95 12.96
N ALA A 50 -8.70 -13.32 13.92
CA ALA A 50 -8.58 -14.60 14.63
C ALA A 50 -8.69 -15.78 13.65
N ALA A 51 -9.68 -15.77 12.76
CA ALA A 51 -9.89 -16.83 11.77
C ALA A 51 -8.69 -16.96 10.82
N VAL A 52 -8.16 -15.82 10.30
CA VAL A 52 -6.98 -15.81 9.42
C VAL A 52 -5.77 -16.37 10.15
N VAL A 53 -5.49 -15.91 11.36
CA VAL A 53 -4.35 -16.38 12.16
C VAL A 53 -4.45 -17.89 12.43
N VAL A 54 -5.60 -18.37 12.88
CA VAL A 54 -5.81 -19.80 13.15
C VAL A 54 -5.66 -20.63 11.89
N CYS A 55 -6.31 -20.25 10.79
CA CYS A 55 -6.23 -20.99 9.52
C CYS A 55 -4.80 -21.02 8.97
N VAL A 56 -4.08 -19.91 9.00
CA VAL A 56 -2.69 -19.85 8.51
C VAL A 56 -1.75 -20.64 9.42
N LEU A 57 -1.91 -20.55 10.75
CA LEU A 57 -1.14 -21.35 11.70
C LEU A 57 -1.37 -22.87 11.52
N ALA A 58 -2.59 -23.27 11.23
CA ALA A 58 -2.93 -24.68 11.03
C ALA A 58 -2.49 -25.23 9.68
N ALA A 59 -2.65 -24.43 8.60
CA ALA A 59 -2.45 -24.91 7.23
C ALA A 59 -1.05 -24.59 6.65
N ASP A 60 -0.47 -23.45 7.01
CA ASP A 60 0.81 -23.01 6.44
C ASP A 60 1.61 -22.04 7.33
N ARG A 61 2.16 -22.55 8.41
CA ARG A 61 3.00 -21.75 9.34
C ARG A 61 4.19 -21.08 8.67
N ARG A 62 4.66 -21.62 7.51
CA ARG A 62 5.82 -21.06 6.80
C ARG A 62 5.51 -19.69 6.18
N VAL A 63 4.25 -19.42 5.87
CA VAL A 63 3.83 -18.10 5.34
C VAL A 63 4.08 -17.00 6.38
N LEU A 64 3.84 -17.26 7.67
CA LEU A 64 4.08 -16.28 8.73
C LEU A 64 5.54 -15.85 8.85
N ARG A 65 6.49 -16.73 8.50
CA ARG A 65 7.93 -16.40 8.48
C ARG A 65 8.32 -15.51 7.30
N ARG A 66 7.45 -15.42 6.28
CA ARG A 66 7.66 -14.60 5.08
C ARG A 66 6.97 -13.24 5.16
N VAL A 67 6.20 -13.01 6.21
CA VAL A 67 5.58 -11.71 6.49
C VAL A 67 6.68 -10.70 6.79
N ASP A 68 6.56 -9.52 6.18
CA ASP A 68 7.44 -8.39 6.50
C ASP A 68 7.00 -7.76 7.84
N TRP A 69 7.50 -8.35 8.92
CA TRP A 69 7.22 -7.88 10.28
C TRP A 69 7.74 -6.46 10.53
N SER A 70 8.85 -6.09 9.88
CA SER A 70 9.40 -4.74 9.96
C SER A 70 8.40 -3.71 9.44
N LEU A 71 7.75 -4.04 8.32
CA LEU A 71 6.71 -3.21 7.73
C LEU A 71 5.51 -3.05 8.67
N LEU A 72 5.01 -4.14 9.24
CA LEU A 72 3.88 -4.11 10.18
C LEU A 72 4.20 -3.28 11.43
N LEU A 73 5.40 -3.44 12.00
CA LEU A 73 5.85 -2.66 13.15
C LEU A 73 5.98 -1.18 12.80
N THR A 74 6.46 -0.85 11.60
CA THR A 74 6.54 0.54 11.12
C THR A 74 5.15 1.17 11.06
N PHE A 75 4.16 0.47 10.52
CA PHE A 75 2.77 0.97 10.53
C PHE A 75 2.22 1.12 11.96
N ALA A 76 2.41 0.13 12.82
CA ALA A 76 1.97 0.22 14.21
C ALA A 76 2.59 1.42 14.94
N ALA A 77 3.90 1.63 14.80
CA ALA A 77 4.61 2.77 15.35
C ALA A 77 4.08 4.09 14.78
N PHE A 78 3.76 4.12 13.49
CA PHE A 78 3.21 5.30 12.83
C PHE A 78 1.81 5.64 13.35
N PHE A 79 0.93 4.65 13.57
CA PHE A 79 -0.37 4.88 14.19
C PHE A 79 -0.25 5.44 15.61
N VAL A 80 0.67 4.90 16.42
CA VAL A 80 0.95 5.42 17.77
C VAL A 80 1.46 6.85 17.71
N PHE A 81 2.38 7.14 16.77
CA PHE A 81 2.90 8.49 16.55
C PHE A 81 1.79 9.48 16.22
N ILE A 82 0.96 9.17 15.20
CA ILE A 82 -0.16 10.04 14.78
C ILE A 82 -1.13 10.27 15.94
N GLY A 83 -1.51 9.21 16.66
CA GLY A 83 -2.42 9.30 17.78
C GLY A 83 -1.90 10.18 18.91
N ASN A 84 -0.58 10.23 19.12
CA ASN A 84 0.04 11.12 20.11
C ASN A 84 0.21 12.55 19.58
N MET A 85 0.65 12.71 18.33
CA MET A 85 0.84 14.04 17.74
C MET A 85 -0.47 14.81 17.62
N GLY A 86 -1.59 14.15 17.37
CA GLY A 86 -2.92 14.78 17.36
C GLY A 86 -3.35 15.38 18.71
N ARG A 87 -2.67 15.00 19.82
CA ARG A 87 -2.90 15.54 21.16
C ARG A 87 -2.05 16.78 21.47
N VAL A 88 -1.06 17.10 20.63
CA VAL A 88 -0.19 18.27 20.78
C VAL A 88 -0.86 19.47 20.15
N PRO A 89 -1.29 20.50 20.93
CA PRO A 89 -2.10 21.62 20.42
C PRO A 89 -1.42 22.38 19.29
N ALA A 90 -0.11 22.61 19.39
CA ALA A 90 0.66 23.32 18.36
C ALA A 90 0.70 22.54 17.03
N PHE A 91 0.84 21.22 17.09
CA PHE A 91 0.83 20.36 15.89
C PHE A 91 -0.57 20.30 15.28
N ARG A 92 -1.59 20.21 16.12
CA ARG A 92 -2.99 20.20 15.70
C ARG A 92 -3.35 21.49 14.96
N SER A 93 -3.05 22.67 15.55
CA SER A 93 -3.34 23.95 14.91
C SER A 93 -2.59 24.16 13.60
N LEU A 94 -1.35 23.69 13.51
CA LEU A 94 -0.56 23.73 12.27
C LEU A 94 -1.20 22.88 11.16
N LEU A 95 -1.65 21.67 11.47
CA LEU A 95 -2.32 20.80 10.50
C LEU A 95 -3.69 21.36 10.10
N GLU A 96 -4.50 21.83 11.04
CA GLU A 96 -5.80 22.44 10.75
C GLU A 96 -5.64 23.65 9.82
N GLN A 97 -4.63 24.49 10.03
CA GLN A 97 -4.33 25.62 9.15
C GLN A 97 -3.83 25.18 7.78
N ALA A 98 -2.99 24.16 7.71
CA ALA A 98 -2.43 23.66 6.45
C ALA A 98 -3.48 22.96 5.59
N ILE A 99 -4.49 22.31 6.22
CA ILE A 99 -5.53 21.54 5.54
C ILE A 99 -6.68 22.44 5.10
N SER A 100 -7.11 23.39 5.94
CA SER A 100 -8.34 24.17 5.76
C SER A 100 -8.44 24.83 4.38
N GLY A 101 -9.38 24.34 3.55
CA GLY A 101 -9.63 24.80 2.19
C GLY A 101 -8.60 24.34 1.15
N HIS A 102 -7.64 23.49 1.55
CA HIS A 102 -6.58 22.96 0.65
C HIS A 102 -6.36 21.45 0.85
N GLU A 103 -7.40 20.74 1.25
CA GLU A 103 -7.35 19.31 1.64
C GLU A 103 -6.69 18.45 0.58
N LEU A 104 -7.11 18.61 -0.67
CA LEU A 104 -6.61 17.85 -1.80
C LEU A 104 -5.11 18.08 -2.01
N VAL A 105 -4.66 19.32 -2.09
CA VAL A 105 -3.25 19.65 -2.33
C VAL A 105 -2.38 19.25 -1.16
N THR A 106 -2.85 19.52 0.06
CA THR A 106 -2.15 19.13 1.30
C THR A 106 -1.98 17.61 1.38
N ALA A 107 -3.00 16.85 1.00
CA ALA A 107 -2.94 15.38 0.96
C ALA A 107 -1.94 14.88 -0.08
N VAL A 108 -1.90 15.48 -1.28
CA VAL A 108 -0.90 15.16 -2.31
C VAL A 108 0.51 15.44 -1.79
N CYS A 109 0.76 16.62 -1.23
CA CYS A 109 2.08 17.01 -0.71
C CYS A 109 2.54 16.13 0.45
N ALA A 110 1.66 15.88 1.42
CA ALA A 110 1.95 15.01 2.55
C ALA A 110 2.31 13.58 2.08
N SER A 111 1.61 13.08 1.07
CA SER A 111 1.87 11.74 0.50
C SER A 111 3.28 11.62 -0.09
N GLN A 112 3.85 12.70 -0.64
CA GLN A 112 5.22 12.67 -1.17
C GLN A 112 6.28 12.49 -0.08
N VAL A 113 5.96 12.84 1.17
CA VAL A 113 6.90 12.80 2.30
C VAL A 113 6.73 11.53 3.14
N ILE A 114 5.47 11.21 3.50
CA ILE A 114 5.17 10.13 4.45
C ILE A 114 4.41 8.95 3.85
N SER A 115 4.23 8.93 2.52
CA SER A 115 3.38 7.99 1.79
C SER A 115 1.88 8.25 1.97
N ASN A 116 1.09 7.85 0.96
CA ASN A 116 -0.33 8.17 0.88
C ASN A 116 -1.19 7.58 2.01
N VAL A 117 -0.93 6.35 2.45
CA VAL A 117 -1.71 5.73 3.53
C VAL A 117 -1.47 6.41 4.88
N PRO A 118 -0.21 6.62 5.32
CA PRO A 118 0.06 7.44 6.49
C PRO A 118 -0.47 8.87 6.39
N ALA A 119 -0.38 9.50 5.21
CA ALA A 119 -0.94 10.84 4.98
C ALA A 119 -2.45 10.86 5.18
N ALA A 120 -3.18 9.90 4.57
CA ALA A 120 -4.62 9.76 4.75
C ALA A 120 -5.01 9.65 6.23
N LEU A 121 -4.31 8.79 6.97
CA LEU A 121 -4.58 8.58 8.39
C LEU A 121 -4.27 9.80 9.25
N LEU A 122 -3.15 10.47 8.97
CA LEU A 122 -2.78 11.69 9.68
C LEU A 122 -3.83 12.79 9.46
N LEU A 123 -4.16 13.06 8.20
CA LEU A 123 -5.01 14.18 7.82
C LEU A 123 -6.48 13.93 8.14
N SER A 124 -6.93 12.67 8.18
CA SER A 124 -8.31 12.30 8.47
C SER A 124 -8.83 12.75 9.85
N GLY A 125 -7.93 13.01 10.78
CA GLY A 125 -8.28 13.53 12.11
C GLY A 125 -8.50 15.06 12.16
N PHE A 126 -8.28 15.77 11.03
CA PHE A 126 -8.23 17.25 11.01
C PHE A 126 -9.10 17.87 9.92
N THR A 127 -9.85 17.09 9.16
CA THR A 127 -10.80 17.58 8.16
C THR A 127 -12.07 16.77 8.15
N SER A 128 -13.17 17.40 7.74
CA SER A 128 -14.45 16.76 7.41
C SER A 128 -14.65 16.58 5.89
N GLU A 129 -13.75 17.15 5.08
CA GLU A 129 -13.80 17.10 3.62
C GLU A 129 -13.20 15.78 3.09
N TRP A 130 -13.94 14.70 3.31
CA TRP A 130 -13.49 13.34 3.01
C TRP A 130 -13.26 13.10 1.53
N ASP A 131 -14.07 13.69 0.66
CA ASP A 131 -13.97 13.53 -0.79
C ASP A 131 -12.66 14.11 -1.31
N ALA A 132 -12.33 15.34 -0.90
CA ALA A 132 -11.07 15.98 -1.24
C ALA A 132 -9.86 15.24 -0.66
N LEU A 133 -9.97 14.72 0.58
CA LEU A 133 -8.92 13.93 1.21
C LEU A 133 -8.67 12.62 0.48
N ILE A 134 -9.73 11.88 0.13
CA ILE A 134 -9.64 10.60 -0.58
C ILE A 134 -9.01 10.81 -1.97
N VAL A 135 -9.50 11.79 -2.72
CA VAL A 135 -8.93 12.11 -4.03
C VAL A 135 -7.47 12.53 -3.90
N GLY A 136 -7.17 13.45 -2.97
CA GLY A 136 -5.82 13.95 -2.73
C GLY A 136 -4.82 12.86 -2.35
N THR A 137 -5.19 11.93 -1.46
CA THR A 137 -4.30 10.83 -1.04
C THR A 137 -4.12 9.77 -2.13
N ASN A 138 -5.14 9.53 -2.96
CA ASN A 138 -5.01 8.64 -4.12
C ASN A 138 -4.10 9.25 -5.19
N LEU A 139 -4.30 10.51 -5.57
CA LEU A 139 -3.41 11.24 -6.47
C LEU A 139 -2.01 11.39 -5.87
N GLY A 140 -1.93 11.61 -4.57
CA GLY A 140 -0.69 11.68 -3.82
C GLY A 140 0.14 10.40 -3.84
N GLY A 141 -0.45 9.25 -4.17
CA GLY A 141 0.27 8.00 -4.43
C GLY A 141 1.10 8.02 -5.72
N LEU A 142 0.82 8.97 -6.62
CA LEU A 142 1.65 9.27 -7.79
C LEU A 142 2.83 10.17 -7.38
N GLY A 143 3.85 10.25 -8.22
CA GLY A 143 5.02 11.12 -8.02
C GLY A 143 6.26 10.32 -7.62
N THR A 144 6.74 10.52 -6.40
CA THR A 144 7.97 9.85 -5.92
C THR A 144 7.76 8.38 -5.57
N LEU A 145 8.85 7.61 -5.48
CA LEU A 145 8.77 6.22 -5.02
C LEU A 145 8.27 6.10 -3.56
N ILE A 146 8.47 7.13 -2.74
CA ILE A 146 8.06 7.15 -1.32
C ILE A 146 6.55 7.39 -1.21
N ALA A 147 5.97 8.06 -2.20
CA ALA A 147 4.56 8.45 -2.18
C ALA A 147 3.58 7.27 -2.06
N SER A 148 3.99 6.07 -2.48
CA SER A 148 3.18 4.86 -2.36
C SER A 148 4.03 3.64 -2.01
N MET A 149 3.54 2.84 -1.06
CA MET A 149 4.15 1.53 -0.71
C MET A 149 4.18 0.58 -1.91
N ALA A 150 3.16 0.58 -2.77
CA ALA A 150 3.12 -0.24 -3.98
C ALA A 150 4.28 0.10 -4.92
N SER A 151 4.62 1.39 -5.03
CA SER A 151 5.75 1.87 -5.82
C SER A 151 7.09 1.36 -5.28
N LEU A 152 7.27 1.40 -3.96
CA LEU A 152 8.47 0.86 -3.31
C LEU A 152 8.60 -0.66 -3.48
N ILE A 153 7.49 -1.39 -3.39
CA ILE A 153 7.47 -2.84 -3.60
C ILE A 153 7.86 -3.15 -5.05
N SER A 154 7.24 -2.48 -6.02
CA SER A 154 7.55 -2.64 -7.44
C SER A 154 9.03 -2.36 -7.72
N TYR A 155 9.57 -1.27 -7.18
CA TYR A 155 10.98 -0.93 -7.29
C TYR A 155 11.90 -2.02 -6.70
N LYS A 156 11.59 -2.54 -5.50
CA LYS A 156 12.38 -3.61 -4.87
C LYS A 156 12.44 -4.87 -5.74
N PHE A 157 11.32 -5.27 -6.34
CA PHE A 157 11.29 -6.43 -7.23
C PHE A 157 12.09 -6.19 -8.51
N PHE A 158 11.90 -5.03 -9.15
CA PHE A 158 12.63 -4.69 -10.37
C PHE A 158 14.15 -4.64 -10.17
N VAL A 159 14.61 -3.97 -9.11
CA VAL A 159 16.04 -3.82 -8.81
C VAL A 159 16.70 -5.15 -8.43
N ARG A 160 15.95 -6.05 -7.82
CA ARG A 160 16.44 -7.40 -7.50
C ARG A 160 16.80 -8.18 -8.77
N GLU A 161 16.03 -8.02 -9.85
CA GLU A 161 16.27 -8.70 -11.13
C GLU A 161 17.22 -7.90 -12.05
N HIS A 162 17.19 -6.57 -11.94
CA HIS A 162 17.93 -5.66 -12.81
C HIS A 162 18.69 -4.58 -12.03
N PRO A 163 19.71 -4.94 -11.23
CA PRO A 163 20.39 -3.99 -10.33
C PRO A 163 21.09 -2.85 -11.05
N GLN A 164 21.56 -3.09 -12.29
CA GLN A 164 22.22 -2.05 -13.11
C GLN A 164 21.27 -1.00 -13.67
N LYS A 165 19.95 -1.29 -13.72
CA LYS A 165 18.93 -0.38 -14.28
C LYS A 165 18.18 0.41 -13.22
N ARG A 166 18.63 0.36 -11.95
CA ARG A 166 17.96 1.03 -10.82
C ARG A 166 17.71 2.53 -11.05
N GLY A 167 18.73 3.25 -11.54
CA GLY A 167 18.62 4.69 -11.79
C GLY A 167 17.65 5.02 -12.94
N ALA A 168 17.71 4.26 -14.03
CA ALA A 168 16.79 4.40 -15.15
C ALA A 168 15.33 4.13 -14.73
N TYR A 169 15.10 3.11 -13.88
CA TYR A 169 13.78 2.85 -13.33
C TYR A 169 13.24 4.02 -12.51
N VAL A 170 14.05 4.55 -11.57
CA VAL A 170 13.65 5.69 -10.72
C VAL A 170 13.29 6.90 -11.56
N LEU A 171 14.14 7.23 -12.55
CA LEU A 171 13.92 8.39 -13.42
C LEU A 171 12.66 8.23 -14.25
N PHE A 172 12.50 7.08 -14.93
CA PHE A 172 11.33 6.81 -15.76
C PHE A 172 10.05 6.75 -14.91
N PHE A 173 10.08 6.02 -13.79
CA PHE A 173 8.95 5.88 -12.90
C PHE A 173 8.49 7.24 -12.35
N THR A 174 9.43 8.02 -11.78
CA THR A 174 9.11 9.33 -11.20
C THR A 174 8.65 10.30 -12.30
N GLY A 175 9.30 10.33 -13.45
CA GLY A 175 8.91 11.18 -14.56
C GLY A 175 7.50 10.88 -15.08
N ALA A 176 7.18 9.60 -15.29
CA ALA A 176 5.85 9.17 -15.71
C ALA A 176 4.77 9.52 -14.67
N ASN A 177 5.04 9.24 -13.39
CA ASN A 177 4.09 9.53 -12.32
C ASN A 177 3.89 11.04 -12.10
N LEU A 178 4.95 11.85 -12.22
CA LEU A 178 4.82 13.32 -12.16
C LEU A 178 4.02 13.86 -13.34
N LEU A 179 4.18 13.27 -14.54
CA LEU A 179 3.36 13.65 -15.70
C LEU A 179 1.88 13.34 -15.45
N PHE A 180 1.55 12.16 -14.94
CA PHE A 180 0.18 11.81 -14.58
C PHE A 180 -0.36 12.75 -13.49
N LEU A 181 0.42 13.03 -12.46
CA LEU A 181 0.03 13.95 -11.40
C LEU A 181 -0.21 15.38 -11.95
N ALA A 182 0.64 15.85 -12.85
CA ALA A 182 0.50 17.17 -13.47
C ALA A 182 -0.77 17.32 -14.32
N VAL A 183 -1.31 16.22 -14.83
CA VAL A 183 -2.58 16.21 -15.59
C VAL A 183 -3.78 16.00 -14.67
N LEU A 184 -3.68 15.04 -13.75
CA LEU A 184 -4.81 14.63 -12.92
C LEU A 184 -5.10 15.60 -11.77
N LEU A 185 -4.07 16.25 -11.20
CA LEU A 185 -4.27 17.19 -10.09
C LEU A 185 -5.07 18.43 -10.53
N PRO A 186 -4.74 19.12 -11.64
CA PRO A 186 -5.59 20.21 -12.13
C PRO A 186 -7.00 19.75 -12.49
N ALA A 187 -7.15 18.57 -13.10
CA ALA A 187 -8.46 18.00 -13.41
C ALA A 187 -9.30 17.79 -12.15
N ALA A 188 -8.70 17.24 -11.08
CA ALA A 188 -9.39 17.06 -9.80
C ALA A 188 -9.77 18.39 -9.14
N LEU A 189 -8.92 19.42 -9.25
CA LEU A 189 -9.20 20.77 -8.72
C LEU A 189 -10.32 21.51 -9.50
N LEU A 190 -10.56 21.15 -10.76
CA LEU A 190 -11.61 21.74 -11.58
C LEU A 190 -12.96 21.03 -11.40
N LEU A 191 -12.96 19.79 -10.96
CA LEU A 191 -14.16 18.95 -10.83
C LEU A 191 -14.71 18.90 -9.40
N GLY A 192 -13.92 19.26 -8.41
CA GLY A 192 -14.30 19.34 -7.00
C GLY A 192 -14.53 20.77 -6.58
#